data_da304e63f51ac5d2df48fc5e7782fc3b
#
_entry.id   da304e63f51ac5d2df48fc5e7782fc3b
#
_cell.length_a   1.000
_cell.length_b   1.000
_cell.length_c   1.000
_cell.angle_alpha   90.00
_cell.angle_beta   90.00
_cell.angle_gamma   90.00
#
_symmetry.space_group_name_H-M   'P 1'
#
loop_
_entity.id
_entity.type
_entity.pdbx_description
1 polymer ?
#
loop_
_entity_poly.entity_id
_entity_poly.type
_entity_poly.pdbx_seq_one_letter_code
_entity_poly.pdbx_strand_id
1 'polypeptide(L)'
;LRAVRLSAKLGLKLDEATAAPIAGLKELLGHVPQARLLDEMLKLLLSGHALECVRKLRAMDLHHGLLPMLDAIMEQPLGEKFIMLALKNTDLRVSEDKPVSPAFLFAALLWHEVLAAWKARKAAGESPVAALHEAMGEVLGRQQAQLAIPRRYDAAMKELWLLQPRFEQRGGQRPLRLLAQPRFRAAYDFLLLRCQSGEVDTQI
;
A
#
# COMPACT_ATOMS: atom_id res chain seq x y z
N LEU A 1 2.79 -3.08 -18.95
CA LEU A 1 3.42 -2.84 -17.64
C LEU A 1 4.91 -2.57 -17.77
N ARG A 2 5.68 -3.44 -18.42
CA ARG A 2 7.14 -3.26 -18.60
C ARG A 2 7.49 -1.96 -19.32
N ALA A 3 6.79 -1.60 -20.37
CA ALA A 3 7.01 -0.35 -21.10
C ALA A 3 6.82 0.87 -20.19
N VAL A 4 5.75 0.87 -19.37
CA VAL A 4 5.50 1.94 -18.40
C VAL A 4 6.64 2.03 -17.36
N ARG A 5 7.05 0.90 -16.80
CA ARG A 5 8.15 0.86 -15.83
C ARG A 5 9.47 1.36 -16.41
N LEU A 6 9.82 0.91 -17.63
CA LEU A 6 11.06 1.34 -18.31
C LEU A 6 11.00 2.83 -18.65
N SER A 7 9.86 3.31 -19.16
CA SER A 7 9.62 4.72 -19.42
C SER A 7 9.77 5.59 -18.17
N ALA A 8 9.25 5.14 -17.02
CA ALA A 8 9.41 5.84 -15.76
C ALA A 8 10.86 5.82 -15.26
N LYS A 9 11.50 4.63 -15.27
CA LYS A 9 12.86 4.44 -14.77
C LYS A 9 13.91 5.22 -15.58
N LEU A 10 13.73 5.29 -16.89
CA LEU A 10 14.70 5.89 -17.82
C LEU A 10 14.36 7.34 -18.17
N GLY A 11 13.22 7.88 -17.69
CA GLY A 11 12.75 9.21 -18.07
C GLY A 11 12.36 9.34 -19.54
N LEU A 12 12.14 8.21 -20.26
CA LEU A 12 11.83 8.20 -21.66
C LEU A 12 10.33 8.34 -21.92
N LYS A 13 9.98 8.91 -23.07
CA LYS A 13 8.62 8.86 -23.59
C LYS A 13 8.45 7.58 -24.42
N LEU A 14 7.27 6.98 -24.34
CA LEU A 14 6.90 5.93 -25.28
C LEU A 14 6.67 6.56 -26.65
N ASP A 15 7.22 5.93 -27.68
CA ASP A 15 6.92 6.34 -29.05
C ASP A 15 5.44 6.04 -29.37
N GLU A 16 4.88 6.71 -30.33
CA GLU A 16 3.46 6.64 -30.67
C GLU A 16 3.03 5.23 -31.12
N ALA A 17 3.85 4.53 -31.88
CA ALA A 17 3.56 3.18 -32.37
C ALA A 17 3.53 2.16 -31.20
N THR A 18 4.33 2.39 -30.14
CA THR A 18 4.32 1.58 -28.91
C THR A 18 3.16 1.97 -27.98
N ALA A 19 2.80 3.25 -27.91
CA ALA A 19 1.77 3.75 -27.01
C ALA A 19 0.34 3.49 -27.51
N ALA A 20 0.10 3.64 -28.83
CA ALA A 20 -1.22 3.54 -29.42
C ALA A 20 -1.97 2.23 -29.12
N PRO A 21 -1.36 1.02 -29.17
CA PRO A 21 -2.08 -0.22 -28.87
C PRO A 21 -2.40 -0.40 -27.39
N ILE A 22 -1.76 0.34 -26.46
CA ILE A 22 -1.90 0.12 -25.01
C ILE A 22 -3.36 0.29 -24.57
N ALA A 23 -4.02 1.34 -25.03
CA ALA A 23 -5.40 1.63 -24.67
C ALA A 23 -6.37 0.52 -25.07
N GLY A 24 -6.19 -0.07 -26.28
CA GLY A 24 -7.01 -1.16 -26.80
C GLY A 24 -6.72 -2.52 -26.16
N LEU A 25 -5.57 -2.68 -25.51
CA LEU A 25 -5.13 -3.95 -24.93
C LEU A 25 -5.33 -4.02 -23.40
N LYS A 26 -5.84 -2.96 -22.77
CA LYS A 26 -6.01 -2.91 -21.30
C LYS A 26 -6.86 -4.05 -20.75
N GLU A 27 -7.93 -4.43 -21.45
CA GLU A 27 -8.82 -5.52 -21.04
C GLU A 27 -8.11 -6.88 -20.99
N LEU A 28 -7.06 -7.08 -21.77
CA LEU A 28 -6.26 -8.30 -21.74
C LEU A 28 -5.51 -8.50 -20.42
N LEU A 29 -5.33 -7.44 -19.60
CA LEU A 29 -4.75 -7.58 -18.27
C LEU A 29 -5.59 -8.49 -17.37
N GLY A 30 -6.91 -8.52 -17.54
CA GLY A 30 -7.82 -9.42 -16.83
C GLY A 30 -7.58 -10.91 -17.15
N HIS A 31 -6.94 -11.23 -18.27
CA HIS A 31 -6.61 -12.60 -18.67
C HIS A 31 -5.20 -13.03 -18.23
N VAL A 32 -4.40 -12.12 -17.66
CA VAL A 32 -3.07 -12.46 -17.18
C VAL A 32 -3.17 -13.14 -15.81
N PRO A 33 -2.44 -14.26 -15.56
CA PRO A 33 -2.43 -14.89 -14.25
C PRO A 33 -2.06 -13.89 -13.14
N GLN A 34 -2.80 -13.89 -12.05
CA GLN A 34 -2.64 -12.93 -10.93
C GLN A 34 -1.22 -12.92 -10.37
N ALA A 35 -0.59 -14.09 -10.23
CA ALA A 35 0.79 -14.18 -9.76
C ALA A 35 1.78 -13.43 -10.66
N ARG A 36 1.55 -13.43 -11.98
CA ARG A 36 2.40 -12.71 -12.93
C ARG A 36 2.13 -11.20 -12.89
N LEU A 37 0.88 -10.79 -12.69
CA LEU A 37 0.53 -9.38 -12.47
C LEU A 37 1.19 -8.86 -11.19
N LEU A 38 1.12 -9.62 -10.11
CA LEU A 38 1.76 -9.29 -8.84
C LEU A 38 3.28 -9.15 -8.99
N ASP A 39 3.93 -10.06 -9.70
CA ASP A 39 5.37 -10.00 -9.97
C ASP A 39 5.79 -8.72 -10.72
N GLU A 40 5.07 -8.37 -11.77
CA GLU A 40 5.35 -7.12 -12.52
C GLU A 40 5.04 -5.88 -11.69
N MET A 41 3.99 -5.95 -10.86
CA MET A 41 3.65 -4.87 -9.92
C MET A 41 4.73 -4.67 -8.86
N LEU A 42 5.24 -5.75 -8.25
CA LEU A 42 6.35 -5.66 -7.30
C LEU A 42 7.61 -5.05 -7.94
N LYS A 43 7.95 -5.47 -9.17
CA LYS A 43 9.07 -4.88 -9.91
C LYS A 43 8.88 -3.38 -10.17
N LEU A 44 7.64 -2.94 -10.36
CA LEU A 44 7.28 -1.55 -10.56
C LEU A 44 7.40 -0.77 -9.25
N LEU A 45 6.79 -1.27 -8.17
CA LEU A 45 6.78 -0.63 -6.86
C LEU A 45 8.17 -0.58 -6.19
N LEU A 46 9.05 -1.52 -6.51
CA LEU A 46 10.41 -1.60 -5.97
C LEU A 46 11.48 -1.05 -6.92
N SER A 47 11.08 -0.35 -7.98
CA SER A 47 12.00 0.14 -9.01
C SER A 47 12.81 1.37 -8.64
N GLY A 48 12.50 2.05 -7.53
CA GLY A 48 13.00 3.39 -7.20
C GLY A 48 12.31 4.52 -7.97
N HIS A 49 11.28 4.20 -8.74
CA HIS A 49 10.45 5.13 -9.52
C HIS A 49 8.95 4.79 -9.39
N ALA A 50 8.54 4.23 -8.26
CA ALA A 50 7.19 3.74 -8.02
C ALA A 50 6.14 4.84 -8.18
N LEU A 51 6.41 6.02 -7.63
CA LEU A 51 5.51 7.16 -7.72
C LEU A 51 5.24 7.56 -9.18
N GLU A 52 6.28 7.66 -9.99
CA GLU A 52 6.16 8.01 -11.40
C GLU A 52 5.50 6.89 -12.21
N CYS A 53 5.81 5.64 -11.89
CA CYS A 53 5.15 4.49 -12.50
C CYS A 53 3.64 4.51 -12.27
N VAL A 54 3.20 4.76 -11.04
CA VAL A 54 1.76 4.82 -10.71
C VAL A 54 1.09 5.99 -11.42
N ARG A 55 1.74 7.17 -11.47
CA ARG A 55 1.23 8.31 -12.24
C ARG A 55 1.05 7.98 -13.72
N LYS A 56 2.03 7.34 -14.36
CA LYS A 56 1.95 6.92 -15.76
C LYS A 56 0.88 5.85 -16.00
N LEU A 57 0.74 4.88 -15.09
CA LEU A 57 -0.35 3.90 -15.18
C LEU A 57 -1.72 4.57 -15.14
N ARG A 58 -1.90 5.59 -14.29
CA ARG A 58 -3.15 6.38 -14.25
C ARG A 58 -3.37 7.16 -15.54
N ALA A 59 -2.35 7.88 -16.00
CA ALA A 59 -2.45 8.68 -17.22
C ALA A 59 -2.80 7.83 -18.47
N MET A 60 -2.46 6.53 -18.45
CA MET A 60 -2.77 5.57 -19.51
C MET A 60 -4.01 4.74 -19.24
N ASP A 61 -4.75 5.00 -18.16
CA ASP A 61 -5.93 4.24 -17.74
C ASP A 61 -5.65 2.72 -17.56
N LEU A 62 -4.41 2.38 -17.16
CA LEU A 62 -3.96 1.00 -16.94
C LEU A 62 -4.08 0.55 -15.48
N HIS A 63 -4.46 1.43 -14.57
CA HIS A 63 -4.56 1.13 -13.15
C HIS A 63 -5.80 0.28 -12.83
N HIS A 64 -6.90 0.45 -13.59
CA HIS A 64 -8.09 -0.38 -13.45
C HIS A 64 -7.78 -1.85 -13.74
N GLY A 65 -8.09 -2.72 -12.81
CA GLY A 65 -7.82 -4.15 -12.92
C GLY A 65 -6.40 -4.61 -12.55
N LEU A 66 -5.42 -3.69 -12.41
CA LEU A 66 -4.09 -4.01 -11.91
C LEU A 66 -3.98 -3.86 -10.40
N LEU A 67 -4.59 -2.80 -9.89
CA LEU A 67 -4.61 -2.44 -8.49
C LEU A 67 -6.02 -1.94 -8.15
N PRO A 68 -7.05 -2.82 -8.13
CA PRO A 68 -8.42 -2.41 -7.79
C PRO A 68 -8.51 -1.65 -6.46
N MET A 69 -7.56 -1.95 -5.55
CA MET A 69 -7.41 -1.25 -4.28
C MET A 69 -6.87 0.18 -4.44
N LEU A 70 -6.04 0.46 -5.47
CA LEU A 70 -5.59 1.85 -5.71
C LEU A 70 -6.76 2.72 -6.17
N ASP A 71 -7.67 2.20 -6.97
CA ASP A 71 -8.82 2.95 -7.45
C ASP A 71 -9.67 3.42 -6.27
N ALA A 72 -10.06 2.51 -5.39
CA ALA A 72 -10.88 2.85 -4.23
C ALA A 72 -10.19 3.78 -3.22
N ILE A 73 -8.86 3.67 -3.06
CA ILE A 73 -8.09 4.50 -2.15
C ILE A 73 -7.84 5.88 -2.74
N MET A 74 -7.60 5.95 -4.05
CA MET A 74 -7.27 7.20 -4.74
C MET A 74 -8.52 8.08 -4.99
N GLU A 75 -9.71 7.54 -4.84
CA GLU A 75 -10.96 8.32 -4.79
C GLU A 75 -11.13 9.09 -3.47
N GLN A 76 -10.37 8.73 -2.42
CA GLN A 76 -10.39 9.40 -1.13
C GLN A 76 -9.17 10.30 -0.97
N PRO A 77 -9.31 11.64 -0.77
CA PRO A 77 -8.17 12.57 -0.72
C PRO A 77 -7.08 12.21 0.28
N LEU A 78 -7.46 11.72 1.46
CA LEU A 78 -6.50 11.28 2.49
C LEU A 78 -5.81 9.98 2.09
N GLY A 79 -6.52 9.07 1.43
CA GLY A 79 -5.98 7.81 0.91
C GLY A 79 -4.96 8.05 -0.18
N GLU A 80 -5.26 8.91 -1.15
CA GLU A 80 -4.33 9.28 -2.22
C GLU A 80 -3.04 9.86 -1.64
N LYS A 81 -3.15 10.86 -0.75
CA LYS A 81 -1.99 11.50 -0.14
C LYS A 81 -1.12 10.50 0.63
N PHE A 82 -1.73 9.59 1.39
CA PHE A 82 -1.03 8.56 2.14
C PHE A 82 -0.22 7.62 1.22
N ILE A 83 -0.86 7.11 0.15
CA ILE A 83 -0.21 6.21 -0.81
C ILE A 83 0.92 6.92 -1.55
N MET A 84 0.70 8.15 -2.02
CA MET A 84 1.74 8.92 -2.70
C MET A 84 2.96 9.17 -1.81
N LEU A 85 2.77 9.43 -0.52
CA LEU A 85 3.84 9.54 0.46
C LEU A 85 4.57 8.20 0.67
N ALA A 86 3.84 7.09 0.77
CA ALA A 86 4.43 5.76 0.93
C ALA A 86 5.30 5.39 -0.29
N LEU A 87 4.82 5.66 -1.51
CA LEU A 87 5.58 5.43 -2.74
C LEU A 87 6.80 6.33 -2.84
N LYS A 88 6.67 7.62 -2.51
CA LYS A 88 7.79 8.57 -2.48
C LYS A 88 8.88 8.13 -1.49
N ASN A 89 8.50 7.72 -0.29
CA ASN A 89 9.45 7.22 0.71
C ASN A 89 10.11 5.91 0.27
N THR A 90 9.40 5.06 -0.46
CA THR A 90 9.95 3.84 -1.06
C THR A 90 11.02 4.19 -2.09
N ASP A 91 10.72 5.11 -3.01
CA ASP A 91 11.67 5.55 -4.03
C ASP A 91 12.93 6.16 -3.41
N LEU A 92 12.78 6.98 -2.38
CA LEU A 92 13.91 7.56 -1.64
C LEU A 92 14.77 6.46 -1.00
N ARG A 93 14.16 5.45 -0.37
CA ARG A 93 14.91 4.34 0.23
C ARG A 93 15.69 3.55 -0.81
N VAL A 94 15.08 3.28 -1.97
CA VAL A 94 15.76 2.59 -3.07
C VAL A 94 16.92 3.42 -3.61
N SER A 95 16.77 4.74 -3.77
CA SER A 95 17.85 5.62 -4.23
C SER A 95 19.02 5.74 -3.25
N GLU A 96 18.77 5.44 -1.96
CA GLU A 96 19.78 5.43 -0.89
C GLU A 96 20.30 4.01 -0.57
N ASP A 97 20.03 3.02 -1.45
CA ASP A 97 20.39 1.61 -1.27
C ASP A 97 19.87 0.99 0.05
N LYS A 98 18.78 1.55 0.61
CA LYS A 98 18.15 1.05 1.81
C LYS A 98 17.15 -0.06 1.49
N PRO A 99 17.06 -1.12 2.30
CA PRO A 99 16.12 -2.21 2.07
C PRO A 99 14.68 -1.72 2.11
N VAL A 100 13.86 -2.20 1.18
CA VAL A 100 12.42 -1.97 1.12
C VAL A 100 11.68 -3.28 1.40
N SER A 101 10.65 -3.20 2.23
CA SER A 101 9.81 -4.34 2.58
C SER A 101 8.54 -4.37 1.72
N PRO A 102 8.33 -5.40 0.88
CA PRO A 102 7.05 -5.57 0.18
C PRO A 102 5.86 -5.63 1.14
N ALA A 103 6.01 -6.25 2.32
CA ALA A 103 4.96 -6.30 3.33
C ALA A 103 4.56 -4.91 3.84
N PHE A 104 5.52 -3.99 3.98
CA PHE A 104 5.22 -2.60 4.35
C PHE A 104 4.39 -1.90 3.27
N LEU A 105 4.77 -2.07 2.00
CA LEU A 105 4.02 -1.49 0.88
C LEU A 105 2.61 -2.06 0.79
N PHE A 106 2.45 -3.38 0.90
CA PHE A 106 1.11 -3.98 0.92
C PHE A 106 0.29 -3.53 2.12
N ALA A 107 0.92 -3.40 3.31
CA ALA A 107 0.24 -2.86 4.47
C ALA A 107 -0.22 -1.42 4.23
N ALA A 108 0.59 -0.59 3.58
CA ALA A 108 0.21 0.78 3.24
C ALA A 108 -0.93 0.81 2.20
N LEU A 109 -0.84 0.01 1.16
CA LEU A 109 -1.87 -0.08 0.12
C LEU A 109 -3.23 -0.53 0.66
N LEU A 110 -3.26 -1.44 1.65
CA LEU A 110 -4.48 -2.00 2.23
C LEU A 110 -4.99 -1.23 3.46
N TRP A 111 -4.23 -0.26 3.96
CA TRP A 111 -4.54 0.38 5.24
C TRP A 111 -5.92 1.02 5.29
N HIS A 112 -6.31 1.76 4.27
CA HIS A 112 -7.58 2.48 4.28
C HIS A 112 -8.79 1.55 4.24
N GLU A 113 -8.68 0.38 3.59
CA GLU A 113 -9.70 -0.66 3.65
C GLU A 113 -9.80 -1.25 5.07
N VAL A 114 -8.66 -1.57 5.69
CA VAL A 114 -8.62 -2.04 7.08
C VAL A 114 -9.19 -0.99 8.02
N LEU A 115 -8.82 0.28 7.85
CA LEU A 115 -9.31 1.38 8.67
C LEU A 115 -10.82 1.57 8.54
N ALA A 116 -11.36 1.49 7.33
CA ALA A 116 -12.78 1.62 7.07
C ALA A 116 -13.58 0.44 7.72
N ALA A 117 -13.13 -0.80 7.50
CA ALA A 117 -13.72 -1.97 8.10
C ALA A 117 -13.63 -1.92 9.64
N TRP A 118 -12.50 -1.50 10.19
CA TRP A 118 -12.31 -1.32 11.63
C TRP A 118 -13.26 -0.29 12.23
N LYS A 119 -13.40 0.88 11.58
CA LYS A 119 -14.33 1.93 12.02
C LYS A 119 -15.78 1.44 12.00
N ALA A 120 -16.19 0.75 10.94
CA ALA A 120 -17.55 0.20 10.81
C ALA A 120 -17.87 -0.80 11.93
N ARG A 121 -16.96 -1.73 12.23
CA ARG A 121 -17.13 -2.72 13.30
C ARG A 121 -17.17 -2.08 14.69
N LYS A 122 -16.33 -1.08 14.96
CA LYS A 122 -16.41 -0.31 16.21
C LYS A 122 -17.75 0.41 16.36
N ALA A 123 -18.27 0.99 15.28
CA ALA A 123 -19.58 1.62 15.28
C ALA A 123 -20.73 0.62 15.54
N ALA A 124 -20.55 -0.65 15.15
CA ALA A 124 -21.46 -1.75 15.45
C ALA A 124 -21.33 -2.30 16.89
N GLY A 125 -20.45 -1.71 17.72
CA GLY A 125 -20.30 -2.06 19.14
C GLY A 125 -19.24 -3.12 19.43
N GLU A 126 -18.45 -3.55 18.45
CA GLU A 126 -17.35 -4.49 18.70
C GLU A 126 -16.22 -3.81 19.52
N SER A 127 -15.54 -4.59 20.35
CA SER A 127 -14.37 -4.09 21.08
C SER A 127 -13.25 -3.66 20.09
N PRO A 128 -12.51 -2.57 20.35
CA PRO A 128 -11.55 -2.03 19.38
C PRO A 128 -10.50 -3.04 18.90
N VAL A 129 -10.04 -3.93 19.78
CA VAL A 129 -9.03 -4.95 19.44
C VAL A 129 -9.63 -6.05 18.59
N ALA A 130 -10.79 -6.60 18.97
CA ALA A 130 -11.47 -7.64 18.19
C ALA A 130 -11.87 -7.09 16.81
N ALA A 131 -12.47 -5.90 16.76
CA ALA A 131 -12.85 -5.22 15.52
C ALA A 131 -11.66 -5.06 14.55
N LEU A 132 -10.46 -4.73 15.07
CA LEU A 132 -9.26 -4.63 14.22
C LEU A 132 -8.83 -6.00 13.69
N HIS A 133 -8.82 -7.04 14.53
CA HIS A 133 -8.47 -8.38 14.11
C HIS A 133 -9.39 -8.91 13.00
N GLU A 134 -10.70 -8.72 13.15
CA GLU A 134 -11.69 -9.12 12.15
C GLU A 134 -11.56 -8.30 10.86
N ALA A 135 -11.37 -6.98 10.97
CA ALA A 135 -11.15 -6.11 9.81
C ALA A 135 -9.92 -6.54 8.99
N MET A 136 -8.81 -6.85 9.66
CA MET A 136 -7.59 -7.34 9.00
C MET A 136 -7.85 -8.68 8.29
N GLY A 137 -8.55 -9.61 8.94
CA GLY A 137 -8.89 -10.91 8.38
C GLY A 137 -9.75 -10.79 7.13
N GLU A 138 -10.78 -9.96 7.19
CA GLU A 138 -11.68 -9.68 6.07
C GLU A 138 -10.95 -9.09 4.86
N VAL A 139 -10.16 -8.03 5.08
CA VAL A 139 -9.42 -7.37 4.00
C VAL A 139 -8.40 -8.31 3.36
N LEU A 140 -7.61 -9.03 4.16
CA LEU A 140 -6.63 -9.99 3.63
C LEU A 140 -7.30 -11.14 2.88
N GLY A 141 -8.45 -11.63 3.35
CA GLY A 141 -9.22 -12.66 2.66
C GLY A 141 -9.70 -12.20 1.28
N ARG A 142 -10.24 -10.99 1.18
CA ARG A 142 -10.65 -10.40 -0.11
C ARG A 142 -9.47 -10.20 -1.05
N GLN A 143 -8.36 -9.67 -0.56
CA GLN A 143 -7.18 -9.40 -1.37
C GLN A 143 -6.49 -10.68 -1.87
N GLN A 144 -6.56 -11.77 -1.11
CA GLN A 144 -6.04 -13.05 -1.55
C GLN A 144 -6.77 -13.60 -2.79
N ALA A 145 -8.08 -13.35 -2.89
CA ALA A 145 -8.87 -13.71 -4.05
C ALA A 145 -8.61 -12.81 -5.27
N GLN A 146 -8.25 -11.53 -5.05
CA GLN A 146 -8.12 -10.53 -6.10
C GLN A 146 -6.69 -10.36 -6.62
N LEU A 147 -5.69 -10.35 -5.72
CA LEU A 147 -4.29 -10.00 -6.05
C LEU A 147 -3.30 -11.12 -5.78
N ALA A 148 -3.74 -12.23 -5.19
CA ALA A 148 -2.86 -13.35 -4.81
C ALA A 148 -1.61 -12.91 -4.01
N ILE A 149 -1.76 -11.89 -3.12
CA ILE A 149 -0.67 -11.47 -2.24
C ILE A 149 -0.19 -12.68 -1.43
N PRO A 150 1.11 -13.02 -1.49
CA PRO A 150 1.61 -14.22 -0.81
C PRO A 150 1.39 -14.14 0.71
N ARG A 151 0.81 -15.20 1.29
CA ARG A 151 0.52 -15.31 2.73
C ARG A 151 1.72 -15.07 3.64
N ARG A 152 2.94 -15.25 3.13
CA ARG A 152 4.18 -14.93 3.87
C ARG A 152 4.26 -13.48 4.34
N TYR A 153 3.51 -12.57 3.74
CA TYR A 153 3.46 -11.15 4.13
C TYR A 153 2.40 -10.84 5.17
N ASP A 154 1.40 -11.71 5.37
CA ASP A 154 0.24 -11.46 6.24
C ASP A 154 0.65 -11.13 7.68
N ALA A 155 1.54 -11.93 8.26
CA ALA A 155 2.00 -11.71 9.64
C ALA A 155 2.63 -10.32 9.81
N ALA A 156 3.51 -9.95 8.86
CA ALA A 156 4.18 -8.65 8.91
C ALA A 156 3.21 -7.48 8.73
N MET A 157 2.24 -7.60 7.83
CA MET A 157 1.20 -6.58 7.63
C MET A 157 0.32 -6.43 8.88
N LYS A 158 -0.15 -7.55 9.46
CA LYS A 158 -0.95 -7.54 10.68
C LYS A 158 -0.21 -6.90 11.86
N GLU A 159 1.08 -7.23 12.04
CA GLU A 159 1.89 -6.61 13.10
C GLU A 159 1.98 -5.09 12.95
N LEU A 160 2.18 -4.57 11.72
CA LEU A 160 2.20 -3.13 11.46
C LEU A 160 0.88 -2.46 11.85
N TRP A 161 -0.24 -3.04 11.45
CA TRP A 161 -1.58 -2.50 11.74
C TRP A 161 -1.94 -2.59 13.23
N LEU A 162 -1.63 -3.71 13.89
CA LEU A 162 -1.88 -3.89 15.32
C LEU A 162 -1.09 -2.94 16.22
N LEU A 163 0.05 -2.46 15.75
CA LEU A 163 0.83 -1.49 16.49
C LEU A 163 0.25 -0.06 16.40
N GLN A 164 -0.56 0.25 15.38
CA GLN A 164 -1.09 1.60 15.18
C GLN A 164 -1.90 2.13 16.37
N PRO A 165 -2.94 1.44 16.91
CA PRO A 165 -3.68 1.93 18.06
C PRO A 165 -2.84 1.95 19.36
N ARG A 166 -1.73 1.21 19.40
CA ARG A 166 -0.87 1.19 20.59
C ARG A 166 -0.03 2.45 20.72
N PHE A 167 0.24 3.18 19.64
CA PHE A 167 0.92 4.48 19.69
C PHE A 167 0.09 5.56 20.42
N GLU A 168 -1.22 5.40 20.47
CA GLU A 168 -2.11 6.31 21.20
C GLU A 168 -2.06 6.09 22.71
N GLN A 169 -1.53 4.94 23.17
CA GLN A 169 -1.48 4.55 24.58
C GLN A 169 -0.18 5.04 25.24
N ARG A 170 -0.18 6.25 25.78
CA ARG A 170 1.03 6.92 26.32
C ARG A 170 1.28 6.74 27.82
N GLY A 171 0.36 6.12 28.55
CA GLY A 171 0.44 5.99 29.99
C GLY A 171 1.39 4.88 30.48
N GLY A 172 2.13 5.16 31.56
CA GLY A 172 2.95 4.17 32.27
C GLY A 172 4.10 3.59 31.42
N GLN A 173 4.28 2.27 31.49
CA GLN A 173 5.35 1.55 30.77
C GLN A 173 4.96 1.12 29.34
N ARG A 174 3.76 1.50 28.85
CA ARG A 174 3.26 1.10 27.53
C ARG A 174 4.16 1.55 26.37
N PRO A 175 4.67 2.81 26.35
CA PRO A 175 5.62 3.25 25.31
C PRO A 175 6.91 2.44 25.30
N LEU A 176 7.47 2.10 26.47
CA LEU A 176 8.70 1.30 26.58
C LEU A 176 8.50 -0.11 26.04
N ARG A 177 7.36 -0.75 26.35
CA ARG A 177 7.00 -2.06 25.79
C ARG A 177 6.77 -2.02 24.28
N LEU A 178 6.36 -0.88 23.75
CA LEU A 178 6.19 -0.68 22.32
C LEU A 178 7.54 -0.63 21.60
N LEU A 179 8.55 0.05 22.19
CA LEU A 179 9.92 0.11 21.68
C LEU A 179 10.57 -1.28 21.54
N ALA A 180 10.21 -2.21 22.43
CA ALA A 180 10.72 -3.58 22.41
C ALA A 180 10.11 -4.48 21.31
N GLN A 181 9.13 -3.98 20.54
CA GLN A 181 8.50 -4.77 19.48
C GLN A 181 9.45 -4.92 18.26
N PRO A 182 9.57 -6.12 17.69
CA PRO A 182 10.50 -6.37 16.56
C PRO A 182 10.25 -5.47 15.36
N ARG A 183 9.00 -5.06 15.12
CA ARG A 183 8.60 -4.18 14.01
C ARG A 183 8.32 -2.73 14.42
N PHE A 184 8.78 -2.33 15.60
CA PHE A 184 8.54 -0.97 16.11
C PHE A 184 8.93 0.09 15.08
N ARG A 185 10.16 0.00 14.53
CA ARG A 185 10.65 1.00 13.58
C ARG A 185 9.75 1.11 12.34
N ALA A 186 9.39 0.00 11.73
CA ALA A 186 8.50 0.00 10.56
C ALA A 186 7.10 0.51 10.90
N ALA A 187 6.54 0.12 12.07
CA ALA A 187 5.25 0.62 12.52
C ALA A 187 5.27 2.11 12.86
N TYR A 188 6.38 2.63 13.35
CA TYR A 188 6.57 4.06 13.60
C TYR A 188 6.69 4.84 12.28
N ASP A 189 7.47 4.35 11.30
CA ASP A 189 7.53 4.94 9.97
C ASP A 189 6.12 4.95 9.31
N PHE A 190 5.31 3.92 9.56
CA PHE A 190 3.91 3.86 9.11
C PHE A 190 3.03 4.92 9.80
N LEU A 191 3.18 5.10 11.11
CA LEU A 191 2.51 6.18 11.86
C LEU A 191 2.88 7.56 11.31
N LEU A 192 4.15 7.80 11.01
CA LEU A 192 4.61 9.06 10.41
C LEU A 192 3.91 9.33 9.06
N LEU A 193 3.69 8.30 8.23
CA LEU A 193 2.91 8.45 7.00
C LEU A 193 1.47 8.85 7.29
N ARG A 194 0.82 8.27 8.30
CA ARG A 194 -0.53 8.63 8.73
C ARG A 194 -0.62 10.08 9.21
N CYS A 195 0.37 10.54 9.97
CA CYS A 195 0.45 11.94 10.40
C CYS A 195 0.67 12.88 9.21
N GLN A 196 1.62 12.58 8.34
CA GLN A 196 1.95 13.42 7.16
C GLN A 196 0.81 13.50 6.16
N SER A 197 0.00 12.44 6.03
CA SER A 197 -1.21 12.45 5.19
C SER A 197 -2.33 13.30 5.78
N GLY A 198 -2.31 13.55 7.08
CA GLY A 198 -3.37 14.25 7.82
C GLY A 198 -4.46 13.30 8.35
N GLU A 199 -4.23 11.98 8.33
CA GLU A 199 -5.15 10.99 8.90
C GLU A 199 -5.17 11.05 10.43
N VAL A 200 -4.00 11.32 11.03
CA VAL A 200 -3.80 11.41 12.48
C VAL A 200 -3.16 12.75 12.81
N ASP A 201 -3.59 13.37 13.90
CA ASP A 201 -3.02 14.63 14.36
C ASP A 201 -1.52 14.45 14.74
N THR A 202 -0.69 15.41 14.31
CA THR A 202 0.75 15.42 14.58
C THR A 202 1.10 15.72 16.04
N GLN A 203 0.16 16.15 16.86
CA GLN A 203 0.35 16.34 18.30
C GLN A 203 0.33 15.02 19.10
N ILE A 204 0.48 13.93 18.42
CA ILE A 204 0.61 12.60 19.02
C ILE A 204 2.01 12.37 19.57
#